data_39918dae6be4178a75c9e91726a351b3
#
_entry.id   39918dae6be4178a75c9e91726a351b3
#
_cell.length_a   1.000
_cell.length_b   1.000
_cell.length_c   1.000
_cell.angle_alpha   90.00
_cell.angle_beta   90.00
_cell.angle_gamma   90.00
#
_symmetry.space_group_name_H-M   'P 1'
#
loop_
_entity.id
_entity.type
_entity.pdbx_description
1 polymer ?
#
loop_
_entity_poly.entity_id
_entity_poly.type
_entity_poly.pdbx_seq_one_letter_code
_entity_poly.pdbx_strand_id
1 'polypeptide(L)'
;MTPFDIYGKHHTMFNKGQLAGLMKQAQAMQDNLKKAQDELALIEVTGEAGNGLVRIVMTCKHEVKRVTIDPSLMGDDRDMLEDLVTVAFNDASRKAEDTSQAKMGKLTAGMPGLPGGMKLPF
;
A
#
# COMPACT_ATOMS: atom_id res chain seq x y z
N MET A 1 -47.84 -0.87 -8.75
CA MET A 1 -47.18 -0.81 -8.51
C MET A 1 -46.51 -0.81 -8.24
N THR A 2 -46.48 -1.25 -8.20
CA THR A 2 -45.49 -1.23 -7.90
C THR A 2 -44.75 -1.50 -7.79
N PRO A 3 -44.57 -1.58 -8.18
CA PRO A 3 -43.49 -1.93 -7.95
C PRO A 3 -42.89 -1.95 -7.24
N PHE A 4 -43.18 -2.25 -7.01
CA PHE A 4 -42.44 -2.34 -6.28
C PHE A 4 -42.61 -2.68 -5.51
N ASP A 5 -43.06 -3.00 -5.42
CA ASP A 5 -43.10 -3.27 -4.83
C ASP A 5 -43.41 -3.40 -4.61
N ILE A 6 -43.74 -3.60 -4.85
CA ILE A 6 -43.57 -3.62 -4.66
C ILE A 6 -43.55 -3.39 -4.11
N TYR A 7 -43.78 -3.37 -3.88
CA TYR A 7 -43.29 -3.28 -3.15
C TYR A 7 -43.00 -3.55 -2.20
N GLY A 8 -43.05 -3.36 -2.14
CA GLY A 8 -42.57 -3.56 -1.11
C GLY A 8 -42.24 -4.75 -0.44
N LYS A 9 -42.63 -5.52 -0.53
CA LYS A 9 -42.18 -6.53 0.01
C LYS A 9 -41.27 -7.16 -0.73
N HIS A 10 -40.86 -6.79 -1.19
CA HIS A 10 -40.10 -7.24 -1.78
C HIS A 10 -39.08 -7.39 -1.63
N HIS A 11 -39.10 -7.59 -1.52
CA HIS A 11 -38.37 -7.97 -1.18
C HIS A 11 -37.19 -7.71 -1.05
N THR A 12 -36.76 -7.41 -0.20
CA THR A 12 -35.34 -7.39 0.00
C THR A 12 -34.86 -8.79 0.11
N MET A 13 -33.79 -9.09 -0.55
CA MET A 13 -33.20 -10.40 -0.45
C MET A 13 -32.51 -10.63 0.88
N PHE A 14 -32.35 -9.60 1.68
CA PHE A 14 -31.67 -9.69 2.95
C PHE A 14 -32.61 -9.36 4.09
N ASN A 15 -32.59 -10.17 5.13
CA ASN A 15 -33.28 -9.80 6.36
C ASN A 15 -32.32 -8.90 7.19
N LYS A 16 -32.81 -8.42 8.30
CA LYS A 16 -32.00 -7.51 9.14
C LYS A 16 -30.71 -8.16 9.63
N GLY A 17 -30.77 -9.43 9.97
CA GLY A 17 -29.58 -10.14 10.43
C GLY A 17 -28.52 -10.27 9.36
N GLN A 18 -28.95 -10.55 8.13
CA GLN A 18 -28.01 -10.66 7.02
C GLN A 18 -27.39 -9.31 6.67
N LEU A 19 -28.19 -8.27 6.68
CA LEU A 19 -27.69 -6.94 6.39
C LEU A 19 -26.68 -6.51 7.44
N ALA A 20 -27.01 -6.73 8.72
CA ALA A 20 -26.09 -6.39 9.81
C ALA A 20 -24.79 -7.17 9.69
N GLY A 21 -24.85 -8.44 9.28
CA GLY A 21 -23.67 -9.25 9.09
C GLY A 21 -22.79 -8.73 7.96
N LEU A 22 -23.40 -8.30 6.86
CA LEU A 22 -22.67 -7.72 5.74
C LEU A 22 -22.00 -6.42 6.14
N MET A 23 -22.70 -5.58 6.87
CA MET A 23 -22.16 -4.32 7.33
C MET A 23 -20.99 -4.54 8.28
N LYS A 24 -21.10 -5.56 9.13
CA LYS A 24 -20.02 -5.90 10.05
C LYS A 24 -18.79 -6.38 9.30
N GLN A 25 -18.98 -7.18 8.25
CA GLN A 25 -17.87 -7.63 7.42
C GLN A 25 -17.22 -6.47 6.70
N ALA A 26 -18.01 -5.54 6.17
CA ALA A 26 -17.48 -4.38 5.50
C ALA A 26 -16.67 -3.52 6.45
N GLN A 27 -17.17 -3.35 7.67
CA GLN A 27 -16.46 -2.59 8.68
C GLN A 27 -15.14 -3.26 9.05
N ALA A 28 -15.15 -4.59 9.21
CA ALA A 28 -13.94 -5.34 9.53
C ALA A 28 -12.91 -5.20 8.41
N MET A 29 -13.37 -5.22 7.15
CA MET A 29 -12.48 -5.05 6.02
C MET A 29 -11.83 -3.68 6.03
N GLN A 30 -12.63 -2.63 6.28
CA GLN A 30 -12.09 -1.27 6.36
C GLN A 30 -11.07 -1.15 7.48
N ASP A 31 -11.37 -1.75 8.63
CA ASP A 31 -10.44 -1.72 9.76
C ASP A 31 -9.15 -2.42 9.42
N ASN A 32 -9.23 -3.56 8.74
CA ASN A 32 -8.04 -4.31 8.34
C ASN A 32 -7.20 -3.55 7.31
N LEU A 33 -7.85 -2.88 6.37
CA LEU A 33 -7.15 -2.07 5.37
C LEU A 33 -6.44 -0.90 6.05
N LYS A 34 -7.13 -0.23 6.96
CA LYS A 34 -6.52 0.88 7.67
C LYS A 34 -5.33 0.41 8.49
N LYS A 35 -5.49 -0.72 9.18
CA LYS A 35 -4.40 -1.28 9.96
C LYS A 35 -3.20 -1.62 9.08
N ALA A 36 -3.45 -2.20 7.91
CA ALA A 36 -2.38 -2.53 6.98
C ALA A 36 -1.67 -1.27 6.51
N GLN A 37 -2.42 -0.22 6.20
CA GLN A 37 -1.82 1.04 5.79
C GLN A 37 -1.02 1.69 6.91
N ASP A 38 -1.52 1.63 8.14
CA ASP A 38 -0.79 2.15 9.29
C ASP A 38 0.51 1.38 9.49
N GLU A 39 0.48 0.06 9.28
CA GLU A 39 1.67 -0.76 9.38
C GLU A 39 2.68 -0.44 8.29
N LEU A 40 2.20 -0.14 7.07
CA LEU A 40 3.09 0.25 5.98
C LEU A 40 3.85 1.52 6.30
N ALA A 41 3.25 2.43 7.07
CA ALA A 41 3.91 3.66 7.47
C ALA A 41 5.08 3.39 8.44
N LEU A 42 5.11 2.21 9.04
CA LEU A 42 6.17 1.83 9.98
C LEU A 42 7.21 0.92 9.35
N ILE A 43 6.94 0.36 8.18
CA ILE A 43 7.88 -0.52 7.49
C ILE A 43 8.82 0.34 6.67
N GLU A 44 10.12 0.16 6.90
CA GLU A 44 11.13 0.93 6.21
C GLU A 44 11.85 0.07 5.18
N VAL A 45 12.16 0.67 4.06
CA VAL A 45 13.00 0.06 3.02
C VAL A 45 14.19 0.97 2.79
N THR A 46 15.27 0.39 2.27
CA THR A 46 16.49 1.16 1.99
C THR A 46 16.81 1.07 0.52
N GLY A 47 16.84 2.22 -0.14
CA GLY A 47 17.31 2.32 -1.50
C GLY A 47 18.78 2.69 -1.50
N GLU A 48 19.52 2.16 -2.47
CA GLU A 48 20.97 2.38 -2.53
C GLU A 48 21.41 2.68 -3.95
N ALA A 49 22.50 3.41 -4.04
CA ALA A 49 23.18 3.66 -5.31
C ALA A 49 24.69 3.71 -5.05
N GLY A 50 25.46 3.33 -6.08
CA GLY A 50 26.92 3.39 -5.97
C GLY A 50 27.50 2.45 -4.91
N ASN A 51 26.94 1.24 -4.81
CA ASN A 51 27.38 0.25 -3.82
C ASN A 51 27.22 0.75 -2.39
N GLY A 52 26.17 1.50 -2.14
CA GLY A 52 25.88 1.99 -0.80
C GLY A 52 26.47 3.35 -0.48
N LEU A 53 27.06 4.02 -1.48
CA LEU A 53 27.57 5.39 -1.27
C LEU A 53 26.44 6.36 -0.98
N VAL A 54 25.27 6.14 -1.53
CA VAL A 54 24.06 6.90 -1.20
C VAL A 54 23.00 5.91 -0.77
N ARG A 55 22.40 6.16 0.37
CA ARG A 55 21.33 5.32 0.91
C ARG A 55 20.16 6.20 1.33
N ILE A 56 18.98 5.77 0.99
CA ILE A 56 17.75 6.48 1.35
C ILE A 56 16.83 5.50 2.06
N VAL A 57 16.49 5.83 3.31
CA VAL A 57 15.54 5.05 4.09
C VAL A 57 14.18 5.69 3.91
N MET A 58 13.22 4.88 3.47
CA MET A 58 11.88 5.35 3.12
C MET A 58 10.86 4.40 3.72
N THR A 59 9.73 4.94 4.17
CA THR A 59 8.62 4.07 4.57
C THR A 59 7.90 3.55 3.34
N CYS A 60 7.09 2.49 3.52
CA CYS A 60 6.30 1.97 2.42
C CYS A 60 5.19 2.93 1.98
N LYS A 61 5.01 4.03 2.68
CA LYS A 61 4.12 5.12 2.26
C LYS A 61 4.89 6.22 1.53
N HIS A 62 6.12 5.92 1.15
CA HIS A 62 6.97 6.83 0.36
C HIS A 62 7.40 8.07 1.12
N GLU A 63 7.49 7.96 2.43
CA GLU A 63 8.01 9.04 3.25
C GLU A 63 9.48 8.79 3.51
N VAL A 64 10.34 9.73 3.14
CA VAL A 64 11.78 9.60 3.36
C VAL A 64 12.09 9.89 4.82
N LYS A 65 12.76 8.94 5.48
CA LYS A 65 13.14 9.09 6.86
C LYS A 65 14.57 9.59 7.02
N ARG A 66 15.45 9.16 6.11
CA ARG A 66 16.87 9.49 6.23
C ARG A 66 17.53 9.38 4.86
N VAL A 67 18.45 10.28 4.61
CA VAL A 67 19.34 10.21 3.45
C VAL A 67 20.76 10.15 4.01
N THR A 68 21.50 9.14 3.61
CA THR A 68 22.90 8.98 4.03
C THR A 68 23.78 9.05 2.81
N ILE A 69 24.75 9.96 2.83
CA ILE A 69 25.67 10.19 1.73
C ILE A 69 27.08 9.98 2.24
N ASP A 70 27.83 9.13 1.53
CA ASP A 70 29.23 8.90 1.91
C ASP A 70 30.01 10.20 1.75
N PRO A 71 30.87 10.54 2.73
CA PRO A 71 31.64 11.79 2.65
C PRO A 71 32.49 11.91 1.40
N SER A 72 32.92 10.81 0.81
CA SER A 72 33.72 10.85 -0.42
C SER A 72 32.97 11.49 -1.59
N LEU A 73 31.63 11.53 -1.53
CA LEU A 73 30.83 12.15 -2.58
C LEU A 73 30.67 13.65 -2.39
N MET A 74 31.12 14.19 -1.28
CA MET A 74 30.99 15.61 -0.98
C MET A 74 32.15 16.42 -1.58
N GLY A 75 32.75 15.90 -2.64
CA GLY A 75 33.80 16.57 -3.35
C GLY A 75 33.30 17.41 -4.51
N ASP A 76 34.03 17.36 -5.61
CA ASP A 76 33.80 18.29 -6.72
C ASP A 76 32.76 17.86 -7.71
N ASP A 77 32.38 16.59 -7.71
CA ASP A 77 31.46 16.05 -8.74
C ASP A 77 30.01 16.06 -8.22
N ARG A 78 29.41 17.24 -8.31
CA ARG A 78 28.01 17.39 -7.90
C ARG A 78 27.07 16.61 -8.81
N ASP A 79 27.37 16.55 -10.10
CA ASP A 79 26.52 15.84 -11.06
C ASP A 79 26.41 14.37 -10.71
N MET A 80 27.55 13.76 -10.35
CA MET A 80 27.55 12.37 -9.93
C MET A 80 26.73 12.17 -8.66
N LEU A 81 26.85 13.09 -7.71
CA LEU A 81 26.07 12.99 -6.47
C LEU A 81 24.58 13.08 -6.78
N GLU A 82 24.19 14.01 -7.63
CA GLU A 82 22.77 14.17 -8.00
C GLU A 82 22.25 12.92 -8.67
N ASP A 83 23.02 12.32 -9.56
CA ASP A 83 22.60 11.11 -10.24
C ASP A 83 22.45 9.94 -9.26
N LEU A 84 23.39 9.80 -8.34
CA LEU A 84 23.34 8.73 -7.35
C LEU A 84 22.16 8.88 -6.41
N VAL A 85 21.85 10.13 -6.00
CA VAL A 85 20.66 10.38 -5.17
C VAL A 85 19.40 10.00 -5.91
N THR A 86 19.32 10.35 -7.19
CA THR A 86 18.16 10.00 -8.01
C THR A 86 17.99 8.49 -8.10
N VAL A 87 19.07 7.76 -8.35
CA VAL A 87 19.02 6.31 -8.46
C VAL A 87 18.62 5.69 -7.12
N ALA A 88 19.21 6.17 -6.02
CA ALA A 88 18.89 5.64 -4.69
C ALA A 88 17.43 5.90 -4.33
N PHE A 89 16.92 7.08 -4.66
CA PHE A 89 15.53 7.41 -4.39
C PHE A 89 14.58 6.50 -5.18
N ASN A 90 14.87 6.31 -6.46
CA ASN A 90 14.04 5.45 -7.29
C ASN A 90 14.09 4.00 -6.82
N ASP A 91 15.25 3.55 -6.36
CA ASP A 91 15.41 2.22 -5.81
C ASP A 91 14.56 2.06 -4.53
N ALA A 92 14.61 3.05 -3.65
CA ALA A 92 13.81 3.03 -2.43
C ALA A 92 12.32 3.03 -2.76
N SER A 93 11.92 3.87 -3.70
CA SER A 93 10.53 3.98 -4.11
C SER A 93 10.00 2.65 -4.66
N ARG A 94 10.81 1.99 -5.49
CA ARG A 94 10.43 0.69 -6.05
C ARG A 94 10.30 -0.36 -4.95
N LYS A 95 11.23 -0.38 -3.99
CA LYS A 95 11.16 -1.32 -2.88
C LYS A 95 9.96 -1.06 -2.00
N ALA A 96 9.63 0.20 -1.76
CA ALA A 96 8.45 0.57 -1.00
C ALA A 96 7.19 0.09 -1.71
N GLU A 97 7.14 0.27 -3.02
CA GLU A 97 6.00 -0.15 -3.82
C GLU A 97 5.85 -1.68 -3.79
N ASP A 98 6.94 -2.40 -4.00
CA ASP A 98 6.91 -3.86 -4.01
C ASP A 98 6.48 -4.41 -2.66
N THR A 99 6.99 -3.85 -1.57
CA THR A 99 6.62 -4.28 -0.23
C THR A 99 5.14 -3.98 0.05
N SER A 100 4.68 -2.81 -0.37
CA SER A 100 3.30 -2.40 -0.21
C SER A 100 2.37 -3.35 -0.96
N GLN A 101 2.70 -3.66 -2.21
CA GLN A 101 1.89 -4.57 -3.01
C GLN A 101 1.86 -5.98 -2.42
N ALA A 102 2.99 -6.45 -1.93
CA ALA A 102 3.05 -7.77 -1.32
C ALA A 102 2.16 -7.85 -0.07
N LYS A 103 2.19 -6.79 0.75
CA LYS A 103 1.38 -6.77 1.96
C LYS A 103 -0.10 -6.68 1.63
N MET A 104 -0.48 -5.82 0.70
CA MET A 104 -1.87 -5.68 0.31
C MET A 104 -2.36 -6.90 -0.45
N GLY A 105 -1.48 -7.55 -1.20
CA GLY A 105 -1.82 -8.79 -1.88
C GLY A 105 -2.16 -9.91 -0.92
N LYS A 106 -1.43 -10.02 0.18
CA LYS A 106 -1.75 -11.01 1.21
C LYS A 106 -3.10 -10.73 1.84
N LEU A 107 -3.41 -9.46 2.07
CA LEU A 107 -4.67 -9.07 2.66
C LEU A 107 -5.84 -9.42 1.74
N THR A 108 -5.71 -9.12 0.45
CA THR A 108 -6.77 -9.39 -0.51
C THR A 108 -6.90 -10.87 -0.85
N ALA A 109 -5.80 -11.60 -0.80
CA ALA A 109 -5.84 -13.05 -1.06
C ALA A 109 -6.63 -13.79 0.00
N GLY A 110 -6.71 -13.24 1.21
CA GLY A 110 -7.49 -13.84 2.28
C GLY A 110 -8.96 -13.48 2.25
N MET A 111 -9.41 -12.66 1.29
CA MET A 111 -10.80 -12.26 1.21
C MET A 111 -11.62 -13.21 0.38
N PRO A 112 -12.72 -13.73 0.96
CA PRO A 112 -13.62 -14.58 0.18
C PRO A 112 -14.32 -13.74 -0.88
N GLY A 113 -14.52 -14.34 -2.04
CA GLY A 113 -15.28 -13.72 -3.10
C GLY A 113 -14.50 -12.91 -4.09
N LEU A 114 -13.21 -12.71 -3.87
CA LEU A 114 -12.38 -12.02 -4.85
C LEU A 114 -11.69 -13.03 -5.76
N PRO A 115 -11.74 -12.82 -7.08
CA PRO A 115 -11.00 -13.68 -7.99
C PRO A 115 -9.51 -13.57 -7.74
N GLY A 116 -8.83 -14.70 -7.77
CA GLY A 116 -7.40 -14.73 -7.45
C GLY A 116 -6.52 -13.96 -8.39
N GLY A 117 -6.96 -13.73 -9.61
CA GLY A 117 -6.17 -13.00 -10.58
C GLY A 117 -6.48 -11.52 -10.67
N MET A 118 -7.39 -11.04 -9.86
CA MET A 118 -7.81 -9.65 -9.94
C MET A 118 -6.76 -8.72 -9.34
N LYS A 119 -6.33 -7.75 -10.11
CA LYS A 119 -5.43 -6.72 -9.62
C LYS A 119 -6.23 -5.57 -9.06
N LEU A 120 -5.80 -5.09 -7.91
CA LEU A 120 -6.42 -3.94 -7.29
C LEU A 120 -5.64 -2.68 -7.67
N PRO A 121 -6.33 -1.53 -7.77
CA PRO A 121 -5.69 -0.30 -8.23
C PRO A 121 -4.92 0.41 -7.13
N PHE A 122 -3.97 -0.27 -6.57
CA PHE A 122 -3.13 0.37 -5.57
C PHE A 122 -1.76 -0.28 -5.42
#